data_bc8da8583e1b61292c06df13755d20ce
#
_entry.id   bc8da8583e1b61292c06df13755d20ce
#
_cell.length_a   1.000
_cell.length_b   1.000
_cell.length_c   1.000
_cell.angle_alpha   90.00
_cell.angle_beta   90.00
_cell.angle_gamma   90.00
#
_symmetry.space_group_name_H-M   'P 1'
#
loop_
_entity.id
_entity.type
_entity.pdbx_description
1 polymer ?
#
loop_
_entity_poly.entity_id
_entity_poly.type
_entity_poly.pdbx_seq_one_letter_code
_entity_poly.pdbx_strand_id
1 'polypeptide(L)'
;MNSLRIWATVQRLVVVSRNEGLVVTNFFPDEERMVVWCRDYAFYEERCGETQFFVRRQPTFSNVYFMSRSVDALGKDWKTLATKNGNGRWIVDLIGPDRVRQPLEDAMSSVGFSRLTTLQRMGRKTPEDAEQSLGVEHATLDDAEKIKELLDAHFIAEEEQIPSLEEIRKWIGIQSLFVMRGGAVNSIDGFVIFDLSPAALYLRYWFVHPSVRGKGVGGRLLKAMFAAGRTTKRQYFWVKTDNENAIKRYRHYGFEFEPMKDVVMAYANVL
;
A
#
# COMPACT_ATOMS: atom_id res chain seq x y z
N MET A 1 -22.24 3.73 -6.44
CA MET A 1 -21.70 4.62 -7.51
C MET A 1 -20.99 3.75 -8.54
N ASN A 2 -21.09 4.04 -9.84
CA ASN A 2 -20.55 3.13 -10.87
C ASN A 2 -19.03 3.29 -10.96
N SER A 3 -18.26 2.22 -10.75
CA SER A 3 -16.79 2.17 -10.85
C SER A 3 -16.26 2.68 -12.20
N LEU A 4 -16.98 2.40 -13.29
CA LEU A 4 -16.65 2.89 -14.64
C LEU A 4 -16.69 4.41 -14.74
N ARG A 5 -17.63 5.08 -14.05
CA ARG A 5 -17.71 6.54 -14.03
C ARG A 5 -16.52 7.16 -13.32
N ILE A 6 -16.14 6.61 -12.16
CA ILE A 6 -14.98 7.10 -11.40
C ILE A 6 -13.70 6.88 -12.19
N TRP A 7 -13.55 5.70 -12.81
CA TRP A 7 -12.40 5.39 -13.66
C TRP A 7 -12.28 6.35 -14.86
N ALA A 8 -13.41 6.65 -15.53
CA ALA A 8 -13.44 7.63 -16.62
C ALA A 8 -13.03 9.04 -16.15
N THR A 9 -13.42 9.44 -14.93
CA THR A 9 -12.95 10.70 -14.34
C THR A 9 -11.45 10.70 -14.11
N VAL A 10 -10.91 9.62 -13.55
CA VAL A 10 -9.46 9.46 -13.33
C VAL A 10 -8.70 9.54 -14.64
N GLN A 11 -9.10 8.78 -15.66
CA GLN A 11 -8.46 8.78 -16.98
C GLN A 11 -8.45 10.18 -17.60
N ARG A 12 -9.59 10.88 -17.58
CA ARG A 12 -9.71 12.26 -18.10
C ARG A 12 -8.74 13.19 -17.37
N LEU A 13 -8.68 13.12 -16.04
CA LEU A 13 -7.78 13.97 -15.24
C LEU A 13 -6.32 13.68 -15.52
N VAL A 14 -5.94 12.42 -15.70
CA VAL A 14 -4.56 12.04 -16.11
C VAL A 14 -4.19 12.62 -17.46
N VAL A 15 -5.12 12.61 -18.44
CA VAL A 15 -4.89 13.20 -19.76
C VAL A 15 -4.77 14.72 -19.68
N VAL A 16 -5.69 15.39 -18.98
CA VAL A 16 -5.65 16.87 -18.75
C VAL A 16 -4.33 17.24 -18.06
N SER A 17 -3.92 16.50 -17.06
CA SER A 17 -2.68 16.72 -16.32
C SER A 17 -1.43 16.68 -17.20
N ARG A 18 -1.37 15.70 -18.10
CA ARG A 18 -0.25 15.56 -19.04
C ARG A 18 -0.18 16.73 -20.00
N ASN A 19 -1.32 17.25 -20.43
CA ASN A 19 -1.40 18.34 -21.40
C ASN A 19 -1.13 19.71 -20.76
N GLU A 20 -1.52 19.93 -19.50
CA GLU A 20 -1.39 21.21 -18.80
C GLU A 20 -0.11 21.30 -17.93
N GLY A 21 0.66 20.21 -17.81
CA GLY A 21 1.98 20.19 -17.16
C GLY A 21 2.00 20.31 -15.63
N LEU A 22 0.84 20.30 -14.96
CA LEU A 22 0.75 20.57 -13.52
C LEU A 22 -0.35 19.74 -12.86
N VAL A 23 0.02 18.56 -12.31
CA VAL A 23 -0.83 17.91 -11.31
C VAL A 23 0.00 17.40 -10.16
N VAL A 24 -0.41 17.86 -9.00
CA VAL A 24 0.04 17.35 -7.71
C VAL A 24 -0.91 16.23 -7.31
N THR A 25 -0.41 15.04 -7.09
CA THR A 25 -1.25 13.87 -6.80
C THR A 25 -0.56 12.84 -5.91
N ASN A 26 -1.35 12.17 -5.07
CA ASN A 26 -1.00 10.94 -4.39
C ASN A 26 -1.81 9.74 -4.92
N PHE A 27 -2.54 9.90 -6.02
CA PHE A 27 -3.47 8.91 -6.54
C PHE A 27 -2.92 8.25 -7.81
N PHE A 28 -2.53 6.98 -7.69
CA PHE A 28 -1.95 6.16 -8.75
C PHE A 28 -2.70 4.81 -8.87
N PRO A 29 -4.03 4.83 -9.11
CA PRO A 29 -4.81 3.61 -9.21
C PRO A 29 -4.64 2.96 -10.59
N ASP A 30 -4.88 1.65 -10.62
CA ASP A 30 -5.21 0.91 -11.83
C ASP A 30 -6.72 0.60 -11.87
N GLU A 31 -7.22 0.21 -13.04
CA GLU A 31 -8.65 -0.05 -13.24
C GLU A 31 -9.17 -1.18 -12.36
N GLU A 32 -8.41 -2.27 -12.25
CA GLU A 32 -8.81 -3.44 -11.45
C GLU A 32 -8.95 -3.08 -9.97
N ARG A 33 -7.99 -2.33 -9.43
CA ARG A 33 -8.06 -1.86 -8.04
C ARG A 33 -9.26 -0.93 -7.82
N MET A 34 -9.57 -0.06 -8.79
CA MET A 34 -10.74 0.81 -8.73
C MET A 34 -12.04 0.04 -8.66
N VAL A 35 -12.17 -1.04 -9.43
CA VAL A 35 -13.35 -1.93 -9.39
C VAL A 35 -13.51 -2.53 -8.00
N VAL A 36 -12.44 -3.09 -7.42
CA VAL A 36 -12.45 -3.66 -6.07
C VAL A 36 -12.82 -2.60 -5.03
N TRP A 37 -12.18 -1.44 -5.06
CA TRP A 37 -12.47 -0.37 -4.09
C TRP A 37 -13.89 0.16 -4.16
N CYS A 38 -14.47 0.29 -5.35
CA CYS A 38 -15.87 0.71 -5.51
C CYS A 38 -16.88 -0.33 -5.04
N ARG A 39 -16.49 -1.62 -5.02
CA ARG A 39 -17.34 -2.70 -4.54
C ARG A 39 -17.21 -2.91 -3.04
N ASP A 40 -15.99 -2.96 -2.53
CA ASP A 40 -15.69 -3.39 -1.15
C ASP A 40 -15.72 -2.24 -0.14
N TYR A 41 -15.64 -0.99 -0.63
CA TYR A 41 -15.61 0.21 0.21
C TYR A 41 -16.62 1.25 -0.28
N ALA A 42 -17.05 2.13 0.61
CA ALA A 42 -17.76 3.34 0.20
C ALA A 42 -16.78 4.32 -0.47
N PHE A 43 -16.50 4.07 -1.75
CA PHE A 43 -15.58 4.88 -2.56
C PHE A 43 -16.35 5.92 -3.36
N TYR A 44 -15.97 7.18 -3.24
CA TYR A 44 -16.62 8.28 -3.95
C TYR A 44 -15.62 9.38 -4.36
N GLU A 45 -16.04 10.20 -5.30
CA GLU A 45 -15.32 11.37 -5.76
C GLU A 45 -16.00 12.66 -5.32
N GLU A 46 -15.21 13.68 -5.02
CA GLU A 46 -15.71 15.03 -4.71
C GLU A 46 -14.77 16.10 -5.24
N ARG A 47 -15.34 17.08 -5.94
CA ARG A 47 -14.59 18.23 -6.40
C ARG A 47 -14.73 19.41 -5.44
N CYS A 48 -13.59 19.93 -5.01
CA CYS A 48 -13.49 21.15 -4.23
C CYS A 48 -12.50 22.08 -4.96
N GLY A 49 -12.97 23.21 -5.44
CA GLY A 49 -12.14 24.17 -6.16
C GLY A 49 -11.35 23.55 -7.32
N GLU A 50 -10.04 23.61 -7.23
CA GLU A 50 -9.11 23.09 -8.24
C GLU A 50 -8.64 21.65 -7.96
N THR A 51 -9.13 21.04 -6.86
CA THR A 51 -8.76 19.71 -6.44
C THR A 51 -9.90 18.73 -6.64
N GLN A 52 -9.62 17.60 -7.28
CA GLN A 52 -10.47 16.42 -7.30
C GLN A 52 -10.01 15.47 -6.20
N PHE A 53 -10.87 15.21 -5.24
CA PHE A 53 -10.66 14.23 -4.18
C PHE A 53 -11.33 12.91 -4.52
N PHE A 54 -10.69 11.82 -4.07
CA PHE A 54 -11.22 10.46 -4.10
C PHE A 54 -11.12 9.91 -2.68
N VAL A 55 -12.24 9.47 -2.13
CA VAL A 55 -12.32 9.04 -0.73
C VAL A 55 -12.70 7.59 -0.65
N ARG A 56 -11.90 6.80 0.05
CA ARG A 56 -12.18 5.42 0.40
C ARG A 56 -12.55 5.35 1.87
N ARG A 57 -13.84 5.24 2.18
CA ARG A 57 -14.29 5.11 3.57
C ARG A 57 -14.06 3.70 4.10
N GLN A 58 -13.54 3.64 5.29
CA GLN A 58 -13.42 2.44 6.11
C GLN A 58 -14.22 2.62 7.40
N PRO A 59 -14.42 1.57 8.21
CA PRO A 59 -15.26 1.68 9.42
C PRO A 59 -14.83 2.77 10.40
N THR A 60 -13.53 2.99 10.57
CA THR A 60 -12.97 3.90 11.59
C THR A 60 -12.26 5.12 11.03
N PHE A 61 -11.92 5.13 9.75
CA PHE A 61 -11.22 6.24 9.09
C PHE A 61 -11.53 6.29 7.58
N SER A 62 -11.03 7.30 6.90
CA SER A 62 -11.13 7.44 5.45
C SER A 62 -9.74 7.67 4.84
N ASN A 63 -9.37 6.91 3.83
CA ASN A 63 -8.21 7.26 3.01
C ASN A 63 -8.60 8.32 1.99
N VAL A 64 -7.74 9.33 1.83
CA VAL A 64 -7.93 10.43 0.90
C VAL A 64 -6.87 10.39 -0.18
N TYR A 65 -7.33 10.37 -1.40
CA TYR A 65 -6.52 10.54 -2.58
C TYR A 65 -6.92 11.82 -3.29
N PHE A 66 -6.00 12.45 -3.98
CA PHE A 66 -6.26 13.72 -4.65
C PHE A 66 -5.51 13.86 -5.97
N MET A 67 -6.06 14.72 -6.81
CA MET A 67 -5.42 15.32 -7.98
C MET A 67 -5.70 16.81 -7.94
N SER A 68 -4.68 17.64 -7.75
CA SER A 68 -4.78 19.09 -7.58
C SER A 68 -3.90 19.84 -8.57
N ARG A 69 -4.29 21.04 -8.95
CA ARG A 69 -3.48 21.90 -9.82
C ARG A 69 -2.21 22.41 -9.15
N SER A 70 -2.25 22.61 -7.83
CA SER A 70 -1.09 23.09 -7.07
C SER A 70 -1.15 22.62 -5.62
N VAL A 71 -0.02 22.73 -4.92
CA VAL A 71 0.07 22.48 -3.48
C VAL A 71 -0.81 23.46 -2.68
N ASP A 72 -0.85 24.74 -3.07
CA ASP A 72 -1.67 25.75 -2.41
C ASP A 72 -3.16 25.47 -2.57
N ALA A 73 -3.59 25.09 -3.78
CA ALA A 73 -4.96 24.68 -4.04
C ALA A 73 -5.36 23.49 -3.18
N LEU A 74 -4.49 22.48 -3.06
CA LEU A 74 -4.75 21.30 -2.23
C LEU A 74 -5.05 21.68 -0.77
N GLY A 75 -4.21 22.50 -0.13
CA GLY A 75 -4.40 22.92 1.25
C GLY A 75 -5.70 23.70 1.46
N LYS A 76 -6.04 24.63 0.53
CA LYS A 76 -7.28 25.40 0.57
C LYS A 76 -8.52 24.51 0.39
N ASP A 77 -8.48 23.64 -0.60
CA ASP A 77 -9.61 22.82 -1.00
C ASP A 77 -9.87 21.68 0.00
N TRP A 78 -8.83 21.22 0.72
CA TRP A 78 -8.96 20.28 1.83
C TRP A 78 -9.93 20.81 2.90
N LYS A 79 -9.81 22.08 3.30
CA LYS A 79 -10.71 22.69 4.30
C LYS A 79 -12.16 22.60 3.87
N THR A 80 -12.42 22.79 2.58
CA THR A 80 -13.76 22.67 2.01
C THR A 80 -14.28 21.22 2.08
N LEU A 81 -13.44 20.24 1.74
CA LEU A 81 -13.79 18.82 1.83
C LEU A 81 -14.09 18.42 3.29
N ALA A 82 -13.21 18.79 4.22
CA ALA A 82 -13.36 18.47 5.64
C ALA A 82 -14.66 19.07 6.23
N THR A 83 -14.98 20.32 5.91
CA THR A 83 -16.21 20.97 6.37
C THR A 83 -17.46 20.27 5.84
N LYS A 84 -17.48 19.86 4.58
CA LYS A 84 -18.64 19.18 3.97
C LYS A 84 -18.89 17.78 4.54
N ASN A 85 -17.85 17.05 4.90
CA ASN A 85 -17.95 15.67 5.32
C ASN A 85 -18.02 15.46 6.85
N GLY A 86 -17.95 16.57 7.62
CA GLY A 86 -18.09 16.54 9.07
C GLY A 86 -16.90 15.90 9.79
N ASN A 87 -17.16 15.45 11.04
CA ASN A 87 -16.15 14.85 11.89
C ASN A 87 -15.72 13.48 11.35
N GLY A 88 -14.41 13.23 11.33
CA GLY A 88 -13.84 11.97 10.88
C GLY A 88 -12.34 11.94 11.02
N ARG A 89 -11.80 10.72 11.02
CA ARG A 89 -10.37 10.49 10.92
C ARG A 89 -10.00 10.27 9.45
N TRP A 90 -9.06 11.04 8.96
CA TRP A 90 -8.65 11.02 7.56
C TRP A 90 -7.18 10.69 7.45
N ILE A 91 -6.86 9.79 6.53
CA ILE A 91 -5.50 9.31 6.28
C ILE A 91 -5.11 9.69 4.86
N VAL A 92 -3.90 10.20 4.70
CA VAL A 92 -3.31 10.50 3.41
C VAL A 92 -1.89 9.93 3.34
N ASP A 93 -1.58 9.27 2.23
CA ASP A 93 -0.24 8.80 1.91
C ASP A 93 0.41 9.78 0.95
N LEU A 94 1.59 10.30 1.29
CA LEU A 94 2.35 11.23 0.46
C LEU A 94 3.61 10.54 -0.05
N ILE A 95 3.53 10.07 -1.31
CA ILE A 95 4.58 9.23 -1.92
C ILE A 95 5.43 10.06 -2.87
N GLY A 96 6.75 9.97 -2.72
CA GLY A 96 7.69 10.61 -3.65
C GLY A 96 9.07 10.82 -3.08
N PRO A 97 10.02 11.31 -3.91
CA PRO A 97 11.28 11.83 -3.42
C PRO A 97 11.05 13.13 -2.63
N ASP A 98 11.96 13.47 -1.73
CA ASP A 98 11.80 14.59 -0.80
C ASP A 98 11.40 15.90 -1.49
N ARG A 99 11.99 16.22 -2.65
CA ARG A 99 11.67 17.45 -3.43
C ARG A 99 10.21 17.56 -3.88
N VAL A 100 9.52 16.43 -4.06
CA VAL A 100 8.11 16.37 -4.49
C VAL A 100 7.20 16.26 -3.28
N ARG A 101 7.59 15.46 -2.32
CA ARG A 101 6.78 15.10 -1.15
C ARG A 101 6.75 16.20 -0.10
N GLN A 102 7.91 16.85 0.20
CA GLN A 102 8.01 17.81 1.31
C GLN A 102 7.03 18.98 1.17
N PRO A 103 6.86 19.63 0.00
CA PRO A 103 5.84 20.68 -0.15
C PRO A 103 4.42 20.20 0.15
N LEU A 104 4.09 18.95 -0.20
CA LEU A 104 2.78 18.35 0.11
C LEU A 104 2.61 18.13 1.60
N GLU A 105 3.64 17.60 2.26
CA GLU A 105 3.65 17.38 3.70
C GLU A 105 3.47 18.69 4.47
N ASP A 106 4.18 19.74 4.07
CA ASP A 106 4.07 21.07 4.66
C ASP A 106 2.66 21.65 4.49
N ALA A 107 2.08 21.52 3.30
CA ALA A 107 0.71 21.98 3.03
C ALA A 107 -0.32 21.20 3.86
N MET A 108 -0.21 19.88 3.94
CA MET A 108 -1.14 19.07 4.74
C MET A 108 -0.96 19.33 6.24
N SER A 109 0.28 19.53 6.70
CA SER A 109 0.55 19.95 8.10
C SER A 109 -0.09 21.30 8.44
N SER A 110 -0.03 22.27 7.51
CA SER A 110 -0.61 23.62 7.71
C SER A 110 -2.13 23.60 7.86
N VAL A 111 -2.79 22.54 7.41
CA VAL A 111 -4.25 22.36 7.54
C VAL A 111 -4.65 21.33 8.59
N GLY A 112 -3.71 20.90 9.44
CA GLY A 112 -3.99 20.12 10.65
C GLY A 112 -3.68 18.61 10.54
N PHE A 113 -3.04 18.14 9.47
CA PHE A 113 -2.53 16.78 9.46
C PHE A 113 -1.27 16.64 10.30
N SER A 114 -1.14 15.50 10.97
CA SER A 114 0.07 15.09 11.69
C SER A 114 0.61 13.79 11.12
N ARG A 115 1.93 13.64 11.12
CA ARG A 115 2.60 12.43 10.64
C ARG A 115 2.33 11.27 11.58
N LEU A 116 1.88 10.12 11.03
CA LEU A 116 1.74 8.85 11.75
C LEU A 116 3.02 8.02 11.63
N THR A 117 3.46 7.79 10.40
CA THR A 117 4.64 6.97 10.12
C THR A 117 5.32 7.41 8.83
N THR A 118 6.52 6.93 8.62
CA THR A 118 7.26 7.08 7.37
C THR A 118 7.76 5.72 6.91
N LEU A 119 7.42 5.37 5.69
CA LEU A 119 8.00 4.21 5.01
C LEU A 119 9.04 4.69 4.00
N GLN A 120 10.11 3.92 3.84
CA GLN A 120 11.09 4.16 2.79
C GLN A 120 11.19 2.94 1.89
N ARG A 121 11.30 3.19 0.58
CA ARG A 121 11.43 2.12 -0.37
C ARG A 121 12.84 1.55 -0.34
N MET A 122 12.94 0.22 -0.25
CA MET A 122 14.16 -0.52 -0.47
C MET A 122 14.05 -1.33 -1.75
N GLY A 123 15.13 -1.38 -2.54
CA GLY A 123 15.14 -2.07 -3.81
C GLY A 123 16.49 -2.71 -4.11
N ARG A 124 16.47 -3.68 -5.03
CA ARG A 124 17.67 -4.30 -5.62
C ARG A 124 17.42 -4.72 -7.06
N LYS A 125 18.45 -4.92 -7.84
CA LYS A 125 18.36 -5.70 -9.07
C LYS A 125 18.04 -7.15 -8.72
N THR A 126 17.27 -7.82 -9.57
CA THR A 126 16.98 -9.24 -9.35
C THR A 126 18.28 -10.05 -9.49
N PRO A 127 18.67 -10.86 -8.49
CA PRO A 127 19.81 -11.75 -8.61
C PRO A 127 19.58 -12.83 -9.68
N GLU A 128 20.65 -13.29 -10.33
CA GLU A 128 20.59 -14.38 -11.30
C GLU A 128 20.28 -15.73 -10.63
N ASP A 129 20.83 -15.93 -9.43
CA ASP A 129 20.64 -17.14 -8.64
C ASP A 129 19.47 -17.00 -7.68
N ALA A 130 18.55 -17.95 -7.73
CA ALA A 130 17.45 -18.06 -6.79
C ALA A 130 17.45 -19.44 -6.13
N GLU A 131 17.61 -19.46 -4.81
CA GLU A 131 17.52 -20.68 -4.04
C GLU A 131 16.07 -21.18 -3.94
N GLN A 132 15.86 -22.46 -4.15
CA GLN A 132 14.58 -23.10 -3.85
C GLN A 132 14.38 -23.16 -2.33
N SER A 133 13.13 -22.99 -1.90
CA SER A 133 12.77 -23.06 -0.48
C SER A 133 11.82 -24.21 -0.23
N LEU A 134 12.15 -25.06 0.76
CA LEU A 134 11.32 -26.20 1.16
C LEU A 134 10.24 -25.78 2.16
N GLY A 135 9.06 -26.42 2.08
CA GLY A 135 7.97 -26.23 3.04
C GLY A 135 7.20 -24.91 2.87
N VAL A 136 7.34 -24.26 1.71
CA VAL A 136 6.53 -23.11 1.31
C VAL A 136 5.56 -23.57 0.22
N GLU A 137 4.30 -23.22 0.39
CA GLU A 137 3.21 -23.62 -0.48
C GLU A 137 2.47 -22.41 -1.02
N HIS A 138 1.79 -22.52 -2.17
CA HIS A 138 0.80 -21.55 -2.58
C HIS A 138 -0.38 -21.59 -1.62
N ALA A 139 -0.87 -20.42 -1.21
CA ALA A 139 -2.12 -20.34 -0.46
C ALA A 139 -3.31 -20.79 -1.30
N THR A 140 -4.30 -21.34 -0.62
CA THR A 140 -5.59 -21.74 -1.20
C THR A 140 -6.70 -20.77 -0.80
N LEU A 141 -7.84 -20.82 -1.46
CA LEU A 141 -8.98 -19.95 -1.10
C LEU A 141 -9.46 -20.14 0.35
N ASP A 142 -9.26 -21.34 0.90
CA ASP A 142 -9.59 -21.64 2.31
C ASP A 142 -8.69 -20.90 3.31
N ASP A 143 -7.51 -20.45 2.88
CA ASP A 143 -6.59 -19.66 3.69
C ASP A 143 -6.97 -18.17 3.77
N ALA A 144 -7.81 -17.68 2.87
CA ALA A 144 -8.04 -16.25 2.67
C ALA A 144 -8.55 -15.54 3.93
N GLU A 145 -9.52 -16.12 4.61
CA GLU A 145 -10.11 -15.56 5.83
C GLU A 145 -9.09 -15.56 6.96
N LYS A 146 -8.32 -16.65 7.11
CA LYS A 146 -7.27 -16.73 8.13
C LYS A 146 -6.15 -15.71 7.90
N ILE A 147 -5.75 -15.50 6.66
CA ILE A 147 -4.76 -14.48 6.29
C ILE A 147 -5.30 -13.09 6.60
N LYS A 148 -6.58 -12.82 6.30
CA LYS A 148 -7.22 -11.54 6.64
C LYS A 148 -7.24 -11.29 8.15
N GLU A 149 -7.61 -12.29 8.97
CA GLU A 149 -7.55 -12.19 10.42
C GLU A 149 -6.14 -11.86 10.93
N LEU A 150 -5.11 -12.52 10.39
CA LEU A 150 -3.73 -12.26 10.77
C LEU A 150 -3.26 -10.86 10.37
N LEU A 151 -3.67 -10.37 9.19
CA LEU A 151 -3.39 -9.00 8.77
C LEU A 151 -4.06 -7.99 9.71
N ASP A 152 -5.35 -8.16 10.01
CA ASP A 152 -6.09 -7.27 10.90
C ASP A 152 -5.54 -7.27 12.34
N ALA A 153 -5.03 -8.42 12.81
CA ALA A 153 -4.51 -8.55 14.17
C ALA A 153 -3.08 -7.99 14.35
N HIS A 154 -2.29 -7.92 13.28
CA HIS A 154 -0.86 -7.66 13.38
C HIS A 154 -0.35 -6.45 12.60
N PHE A 155 -1.18 -5.85 11.77
CA PHE A 155 -0.84 -4.66 10.99
C PHE A 155 -1.75 -3.49 11.36
N ILE A 156 -1.24 -2.27 11.22
CA ILE A 156 -1.99 -1.05 11.57
C ILE A 156 -2.66 -0.51 10.31
N ALA A 157 -3.99 -0.66 10.22
CA ALA A 157 -4.77 -0.33 9.02
C ALA A 157 -4.58 1.11 8.53
N GLU A 158 -4.37 2.06 9.44
CA GLU A 158 -4.12 3.46 9.11
C GLU A 158 -2.76 3.71 8.46
N GLU A 159 -1.79 2.84 8.71
CA GLU A 159 -0.41 2.99 8.26
C GLU A 159 -0.05 2.08 7.08
N GLU A 160 -0.77 0.97 6.89
CA GLU A 160 -0.34 -0.12 5.99
C GLU A 160 -1.39 -0.53 4.96
N GLN A 161 -2.52 0.18 4.87
CA GLN A 161 -3.58 -0.05 3.88
C GLN A 161 -4.01 -1.52 3.74
N ILE A 162 -4.41 -2.16 4.85
CA ILE A 162 -4.77 -3.60 4.88
C ILE A 162 -5.77 -3.94 3.76
N PRO A 163 -5.52 -5.03 2.99
CA PRO A 163 -6.34 -5.41 1.87
C PRO A 163 -7.72 -5.95 2.30
N SER A 164 -8.69 -5.85 1.41
CA SER A 164 -9.95 -6.56 1.54
C SER A 164 -9.76 -8.07 1.35
N LEU A 165 -10.75 -8.85 1.78
CA LEU A 165 -10.75 -10.30 1.57
C LEU A 165 -10.69 -10.65 0.07
N GLU A 166 -11.32 -9.86 -0.78
CA GLU A 166 -11.31 -10.08 -2.22
C GLU A 166 -9.94 -9.76 -2.86
N GLU A 167 -9.23 -8.76 -2.35
CA GLU A 167 -7.84 -8.53 -2.79
C GLU A 167 -6.94 -9.72 -2.42
N ILE A 168 -7.14 -10.31 -1.23
CA ILE A 168 -6.42 -11.53 -0.82
C ILE A 168 -6.76 -12.70 -1.74
N ARG A 169 -8.05 -12.95 -2.00
CA ARG A 169 -8.50 -14.00 -2.94
C ARG A 169 -7.94 -13.82 -4.34
N LYS A 170 -7.82 -12.57 -4.80
CA LYS A 170 -7.17 -12.27 -6.08
C LYS A 170 -5.71 -12.71 -6.09
N TRP A 171 -4.90 -12.36 -5.07
CA TRP A 171 -3.50 -12.78 -4.99
C TRP A 171 -3.36 -14.31 -4.92
N ILE A 172 -4.26 -15.00 -4.24
CA ILE A 172 -4.32 -16.47 -4.25
C ILE A 172 -4.57 -16.97 -5.68
N GLY A 173 -5.59 -16.44 -6.37
CA GLY A 173 -5.96 -16.85 -7.72
C GLY A 173 -4.84 -16.67 -8.77
N ILE A 174 -4.01 -15.63 -8.63
CA ILE A 174 -2.85 -15.39 -9.50
C ILE A 174 -1.54 -15.97 -8.95
N GLN A 175 -1.61 -16.82 -7.91
CA GLN A 175 -0.47 -17.50 -7.28
C GLN A 175 0.62 -16.55 -6.73
N SER A 176 0.23 -15.37 -6.30
CA SER A 176 1.11 -14.34 -5.71
C SER A 176 1.02 -14.26 -4.19
N LEU A 177 0.65 -15.38 -3.55
CA LEU A 177 0.60 -15.54 -2.12
C LEU A 177 1.13 -16.90 -1.70
N PHE A 178 2.19 -16.91 -0.88
CA PHE A 178 2.75 -18.12 -0.31
C PHE A 178 2.48 -18.19 1.18
N VAL A 179 2.33 -19.41 1.69
CA VAL A 179 2.16 -19.73 3.11
C VAL A 179 3.18 -20.77 3.57
N MET A 180 3.48 -20.74 4.85
CA MET A 180 4.08 -21.86 5.58
C MET A 180 3.10 -22.31 6.65
N ARG A 181 2.82 -23.62 6.67
CA ARG A 181 1.88 -24.19 7.62
C ARG A 181 2.58 -24.64 8.89
N GLY A 182 1.88 -24.48 10.00
CA GLY A 182 2.30 -25.00 11.31
C GLY A 182 1.91 -26.48 11.51
N GLY A 183 2.27 -27.02 12.67
CA GLY A 183 1.95 -28.39 13.02
C GLY A 183 0.47 -28.63 13.38
N ALA A 184 -0.32 -27.61 13.68
CA ALA A 184 -1.75 -27.73 13.93
C ALA A 184 -2.55 -27.62 12.62
N VAL A 185 -3.70 -28.29 12.58
CA VAL A 185 -4.61 -28.23 11.43
C VAL A 185 -4.99 -26.77 11.13
N ASN A 186 -4.88 -26.34 9.88
CA ASN A 186 -5.19 -25.00 9.40
C ASN A 186 -4.38 -23.86 10.05
N SER A 187 -3.25 -24.15 10.69
CA SER A 187 -2.39 -23.10 11.23
C SER A 187 -1.47 -22.53 10.14
N ILE A 188 -1.34 -21.20 10.11
CA ILE A 188 -0.42 -20.47 9.25
C ILE A 188 0.70 -19.89 10.12
N ASP A 189 1.91 -20.44 9.97
CA ASP A 189 3.12 -19.98 10.65
C ASP A 189 3.65 -18.67 10.06
N GLY A 190 3.35 -18.42 8.79
CA GLY A 190 3.68 -17.18 8.11
C GLY A 190 3.20 -17.17 6.68
N PHE A 191 3.17 -15.99 6.09
CA PHE A 191 2.82 -15.80 4.69
C PHE A 191 3.62 -14.64 4.06
N VAL A 192 3.66 -14.62 2.75
CA VAL A 192 4.16 -13.52 1.95
C VAL A 192 3.22 -13.24 0.78
N ILE A 193 2.85 -11.98 0.61
CA ILE A 193 2.01 -11.48 -0.48
C ILE A 193 2.85 -10.55 -1.36
N PHE A 194 2.78 -10.72 -2.66
CA PHE A 194 3.57 -9.92 -3.60
C PHE A 194 2.84 -9.69 -4.92
N ASP A 195 3.20 -8.63 -5.62
CA ASP A 195 2.81 -8.41 -7.01
C ASP A 195 3.98 -8.79 -7.91
N LEU A 196 3.67 -9.43 -9.03
CA LEU A 196 4.64 -9.86 -10.02
C LEU A 196 4.31 -9.28 -11.38
N SER A 197 5.29 -8.63 -11.99
CA SER A 197 5.24 -8.16 -13.37
C SER A 197 6.59 -8.40 -14.05
N PRO A 198 6.69 -8.37 -15.39
CA PRO A 198 7.98 -8.49 -16.07
C PRO A 198 9.01 -7.43 -15.64
N ALA A 199 8.55 -6.27 -15.17
CA ALA A 199 9.41 -5.19 -14.73
C ALA A 199 9.89 -5.35 -13.29
N ALA A 200 9.05 -5.90 -12.40
CA ALA A 200 9.35 -5.92 -10.98
C ALA A 200 8.57 -6.97 -10.18
N LEU A 201 9.21 -7.44 -9.11
CA LEU A 201 8.56 -8.07 -7.98
C LEU A 201 8.39 -7.01 -6.88
N TYR A 202 7.16 -6.85 -6.40
CA TYR A 202 6.83 -5.95 -5.31
C TYR A 202 6.27 -6.74 -4.12
N LEU A 203 7.05 -6.83 -3.02
CA LEU A 203 6.60 -7.39 -1.75
C LEU A 203 5.58 -6.45 -1.11
N ARG A 204 4.36 -6.95 -0.91
CA ARG A 204 3.24 -6.24 -0.25
C ARG A 204 3.23 -6.46 1.25
N TYR A 205 3.14 -7.72 1.67
CA TYR A 205 3.04 -8.11 3.07
C TYR A 205 3.93 -9.33 3.33
N TRP A 206 4.59 -9.31 4.46
CA TRP A 206 5.39 -10.42 4.94
C TRP A 206 5.16 -10.59 6.44
N PHE A 207 4.59 -11.71 6.81
CA PHE A 207 4.21 -12.03 8.17
C PHE A 207 4.85 -13.32 8.65
N VAL A 208 5.29 -13.34 9.91
CA VAL A 208 5.71 -14.54 10.64
C VAL A 208 5.05 -14.51 12.01
N HIS A 209 4.28 -15.55 12.30
CA HIS A 209 3.59 -15.66 13.58
C HIS A 209 4.59 -15.55 14.75
N PRO A 210 4.30 -14.77 15.80
CA PRO A 210 5.22 -14.52 16.92
C PRO A 210 5.81 -15.80 17.54
N SER A 211 5.01 -16.86 17.69
CA SER A 211 5.42 -18.13 18.31
C SER A 211 6.49 -18.92 17.54
N VAL A 212 6.71 -18.60 16.27
CA VAL A 212 7.67 -19.30 15.40
C VAL A 212 8.77 -18.39 14.86
N ARG A 213 8.85 -17.16 15.36
CA ARG A 213 9.97 -16.26 15.04
C ARG A 213 11.30 -16.89 15.47
N GLY A 214 12.34 -16.66 14.68
CA GLY A 214 13.67 -17.28 14.90
C GLY A 214 13.85 -18.70 14.34
N LYS A 215 12.77 -19.38 13.92
CA LYS A 215 12.81 -20.74 13.36
C LYS A 215 13.00 -20.80 11.83
N GLY A 216 13.41 -19.70 11.19
CA GLY A 216 13.71 -19.65 9.74
C GLY A 216 12.50 -19.49 8.82
N VAL A 217 11.25 -19.49 9.35
CA VAL A 217 10.00 -19.33 8.56
C VAL A 217 10.06 -18.15 7.60
N GLY A 218 10.40 -16.97 8.13
CA GLY A 218 10.44 -15.75 7.30
C GLY A 218 11.47 -15.78 6.19
N GLY A 219 12.65 -16.37 6.46
CA GLY A 219 13.70 -16.51 5.44
C GLY A 219 13.26 -17.45 4.30
N ARG A 220 12.60 -18.56 4.63
CA ARG A 220 12.06 -19.50 3.63
C ARG A 220 11.00 -18.85 2.75
N LEU A 221 10.06 -18.11 3.33
CA LEU A 221 9.04 -17.37 2.59
C LEU A 221 9.66 -16.36 1.62
N LEU A 222 10.64 -15.56 2.08
CA LEU A 222 11.33 -14.60 1.21
C LEU A 222 12.08 -15.27 0.07
N LYS A 223 12.80 -16.39 0.35
CA LYS A 223 13.51 -17.14 -0.70
C LYS A 223 12.54 -17.66 -1.76
N ALA A 224 11.39 -18.23 -1.36
CA ALA A 224 10.36 -18.68 -2.30
C ALA A 224 9.81 -17.52 -3.17
N MET A 225 9.53 -16.39 -2.55
CA MET A 225 9.08 -15.19 -3.27
C MET A 225 10.16 -14.69 -4.24
N PHE A 226 11.43 -14.63 -3.83
CA PHE A 226 12.53 -14.23 -4.72
C PHE A 226 12.69 -15.17 -5.90
N ALA A 227 12.54 -16.48 -5.68
CA ALA A 227 12.57 -17.48 -6.74
C ALA A 227 11.41 -17.27 -7.75
N ALA A 228 10.19 -16.96 -7.27
CA ALA A 228 9.07 -16.61 -8.14
C ALA A 228 9.37 -15.35 -8.97
N GLY A 229 10.07 -14.37 -8.40
CA GLY A 229 10.44 -13.12 -9.06
C GLY A 229 11.75 -13.15 -9.86
N ARG A 230 12.37 -14.32 -10.07
CA ARG A 230 13.70 -14.44 -10.71
C ARG A 230 13.80 -13.87 -12.13
N THR A 231 12.70 -13.77 -12.85
CA THR A 231 12.65 -13.25 -14.24
C THR A 231 12.36 -11.74 -14.30
N THR A 232 12.12 -11.10 -13.17
CA THR A 232 11.87 -9.66 -13.11
C THR A 232 13.17 -8.87 -13.20
N LYS A 233 13.09 -7.58 -13.60
CA LYS A 233 14.28 -6.71 -13.66
C LYS A 233 14.74 -6.24 -12.30
N ARG A 234 13.80 -6.08 -11.35
CA ARG A 234 14.09 -5.57 -10.01
C ARG A 234 13.11 -6.13 -8.98
N GLN A 235 13.51 -6.02 -7.71
CA GLN A 235 12.69 -6.37 -6.55
C GLN A 235 12.68 -5.20 -5.59
N TYR A 236 11.51 -4.86 -5.03
CA TYR A 236 11.38 -3.74 -4.09
C TYR A 236 10.20 -3.91 -3.13
N PHE A 237 10.22 -3.12 -2.06
CA PHE A 237 9.14 -3.02 -1.06
C PHE A 237 9.27 -1.72 -0.28
N TRP A 238 8.26 -1.47 0.57
CA TRP A 238 8.27 -0.39 1.53
C TRP A 238 8.52 -0.93 2.93
N VAL A 239 9.34 -0.24 3.72
CA VAL A 239 9.65 -0.59 5.11
C VAL A 239 9.53 0.64 5.99
N LYS A 240 8.92 0.50 7.17
CA LYS A 240 8.89 1.58 8.17
C LYS A 240 10.32 1.96 8.56
N THR A 241 10.62 3.25 8.60
CA THR A 241 11.98 3.75 8.82
C THR A 241 12.53 3.45 10.21
N ASP A 242 11.65 3.17 11.17
CA ASP A 242 11.96 2.76 12.55
C ASP A 242 12.07 1.24 12.75
N ASN A 243 11.76 0.43 11.73
CA ASN A 243 11.87 -1.03 11.79
C ASN A 243 13.29 -1.52 11.48
N GLU A 244 14.24 -1.21 12.38
CA GLU A 244 15.65 -1.56 12.23
C GLU A 244 15.89 -3.06 11.99
N ASN A 245 15.11 -3.92 12.65
CA ASN A 245 15.26 -5.36 12.52
C ASN A 245 14.93 -5.86 11.10
N ALA A 246 13.87 -5.33 10.50
CA ALA A 246 13.51 -5.64 9.12
C ALA A 246 14.56 -5.06 8.16
N ILE A 247 14.99 -3.81 8.36
CA ILE A 247 15.99 -3.14 7.53
C ILE A 247 17.31 -3.92 7.51
N LYS A 248 17.83 -4.34 8.67
CA LYS A 248 19.05 -5.18 8.76
C LYS A 248 18.93 -6.48 7.98
N ARG A 249 17.76 -7.13 8.08
CA ARG A 249 17.49 -8.38 7.35
C ARG A 249 17.43 -8.17 5.85
N TYR A 250 16.78 -7.12 5.39
CA TYR A 250 16.69 -6.81 3.96
C TYR A 250 18.04 -6.43 3.36
N ARG A 251 18.87 -5.69 4.10
CA ARG A 251 20.24 -5.42 3.68
C ARG A 251 21.08 -6.69 3.53
N HIS A 252 20.86 -7.71 4.38
CA HIS A 252 21.50 -9.01 4.21
C HIS A 252 21.14 -9.68 2.88
N TYR A 253 19.96 -9.40 2.33
CA TYR A 253 19.55 -9.85 0.99
C TYR A 253 19.95 -8.89 -0.15
N GLY A 254 20.79 -7.89 0.12
CA GLY A 254 21.29 -6.95 -0.89
C GLY A 254 20.32 -5.85 -1.28
N PHE A 255 19.29 -5.57 -0.46
CA PHE A 255 18.41 -4.42 -0.67
C PHE A 255 19.02 -3.14 -0.10
N GLU A 256 18.89 -2.05 -0.85
CA GLU A 256 19.36 -0.73 -0.47
C GLU A 256 18.20 0.28 -0.49
N PHE A 257 18.32 1.35 0.30
CA PHE A 257 17.34 2.41 0.28
C PHE A 257 17.35 3.16 -1.06
N GLU A 258 16.16 3.43 -1.54
CA GLU A 258 15.91 4.31 -2.67
C GLU A 258 15.45 5.70 -2.19
N PRO A 259 15.58 6.75 -3.01
CA PRO A 259 15.18 8.11 -2.64
C PRO A 259 13.64 8.30 -2.73
N MET A 260 12.89 7.28 -2.36
CA MET A 260 11.42 7.28 -2.38
C MET A 260 10.91 7.01 -0.98
N LYS A 261 10.12 7.92 -0.45
CA LYS A 261 9.44 7.80 0.84
C LYS A 261 7.94 7.85 0.65
N ASP A 262 7.24 7.25 1.59
CA ASP A 262 5.81 7.39 1.80
C ASP A 262 5.60 7.90 3.23
N VAL A 263 5.07 9.11 3.35
CA VAL A 263 4.71 9.69 4.65
C VAL A 263 3.21 9.58 4.81
N VAL A 264 2.81 8.75 5.76
CA VAL A 264 1.42 8.58 6.14
C VAL A 264 1.06 9.64 7.16
N MET A 265 0.05 10.43 6.87
CA MET A 265 -0.42 11.50 7.76
C MET A 265 -1.89 11.31 8.10
N ALA A 266 -2.26 11.71 9.32
CA ALA A 266 -3.63 11.68 9.80
C ALA A 266 -4.13 13.09 10.15
N TYR A 267 -5.40 13.30 9.83
CA TYR A 267 -6.18 14.43 10.30
C TYR A 267 -7.35 13.90 11.13
N ALA A 268 -7.53 14.45 12.30
CA ALA A 268 -8.70 14.20 13.15
C ALA A 268 -9.43 15.53 13.35
N ASN A 269 -10.62 15.64 12.78
CA ASN A 269 -11.49 16.77 13.10
C ASN A 269 -12.14 16.49 14.46
N VAL A 270 -11.52 17.00 15.51
CA VAL A 270 -12.10 17.01 16.86
C VAL A 270 -12.78 18.35 17.02
N LEU A 271 -14.10 18.39 16.87
CA LEU A 271 -14.93 19.52 17.28
C LEU A 271 -15.20 19.44 18.78
#